data_17f3788d92f0c52b05b333a276c63a43
#
_entry.id   17f3788d92f0c52b05b333a276c63a43
#
_cell.length_a   1.000
_cell.length_b   1.000
_cell.length_c   1.000
_cell.angle_alpha   90.00
_cell.angle_beta   90.00
_cell.angle_gamma   90.00
#
_symmetry.space_group_name_H-M   'P 1'
#
loop_
_entity.id
_entity.type
_entity.pdbx_description
1 polymer ?
#
loop_
_entity_poly.entity_id
_entity_poly.type
_entity_poly.pdbx_seq_one_letter_code
_entity_poly.pdbx_strand_id
1 'polypeptide(L)'
;DWSSDVCSSDLIVQVSAGYGDSRKRILIANSDGVLAADEQVRTLMRISVVASGDGGMQTGFQSLGHTIGFEVFDENDVEELAISAAKQAVTKLSARPAPSGSMPVVIKHGSGGVLFHEACGHGLEADIVSKGASVYKDKRGELVASPLVTLIDDGTMTAEWGAIGIDDEGHPSQRNVLIQEGVLTDYMWDYLRSKKEGRRQSGNGRRQSYQHLPMVRMTNTFVLDGPHDPDAIVRDTKHGVYVAKLGGGQVDTASGDFVFGMTEAYLIENGEITEPLRDGNLIGNGPQVLRDIDLLGNDFAMGNPGTCGKDGQGVPVGDGQPTLRVKSMTIGGTAA
;
A
#
# COMPACT_ATOMS: atom_id res chain seq x y z
N ASP A 1 15.42 26.31 12.07
CA ASP A 1 16.19 25.09 11.81
C ASP A 1 15.66 23.95 12.68
N TRP A 2 14.60 23.28 12.18
CA TRP A 2 13.88 22.21 12.90
C TRP A 2 14.64 20.87 12.90
N SER A 3 15.64 20.71 12.04
CA SER A 3 16.29 19.42 11.85
C SER A 3 17.22 19.01 13.00
N SER A 4 17.88 19.96 13.65
CA SER A 4 18.78 19.68 14.79
C SER A 4 18.02 19.47 16.10
N ASP A 5 16.87 20.11 16.29
CA ASP A 5 16.14 20.09 17.56
C ASP A 5 15.34 18.82 17.81
N VAL A 6 14.87 18.16 16.75
CA VAL A 6 14.02 16.95 16.86
C VAL A 6 14.85 15.71 17.19
N CYS A 7 16.04 15.55 16.59
CA CYS A 7 16.92 14.41 16.89
C CYS A 7 17.65 14.54 18.23
N SER A 8 17.79 15.76 18.76
CA SER A 8 18.37 16.04 20.09
C SER A 8 17.31 16.28 21.17
N SER A 9 16.03 16.06 20.84
CA SER A 9 14.91 16.25 21.78
C SER A 9 15.02 15.29 22.95
N ASP A 10 14.96 15.84 24.20
CA ASP A 10 14.85 15.04 25.42
C ASP A 10 13.63 14.09 25.46
N LEU A 11 12.72 14.25 24.50
CA LEU A 11 11.54 13.39 24.34
C LEU A 11 11.84 12.05 23.67
N ILE A 12 12.94 11.92 22.91
CA ILE A 12 13.32 10.67 22.25
C ILE A 12 13.98 9.74 23.25
N VAL A 13 13.36 8.59 23.50
CA VAL A 13 13.84 7.61 24.50
C VAL A 13 14.43 6.35 23.87
N GLN A 14 14.12 6.08 22.59
CA GLN A 14 14.68 4.93 21.88
C GLN A 14 14.71 5.17 20.38
N VAL A 15 15.80 4.75 19.75
CA VAL A 15 15.92 4.66 18.28
C VAL A 15 16.39 3.26 17.92
N SER A 16 15.77 2.66 16.93
CA SER A 16 16.17 1.39 16.36
C SER A 16 16.26 1.53 14.85
N ALA A 17 17.42 1.21 14.29
CA ALA A 17 17.65 1.19 12.85
C ALA A 17 18.05 -0.22 12.43
N GLY A 18 17.43 -0.73 11.36
CA GLY A 18 17.71 -2.05 10.81
C GLY A 18 17.96 -1.96 9.32
N TYR A 19 19.07 -2.54 8.89
CA TYR A 19 19.42 -2.73 7.50
C TYR A 19 19.38 -4.22 7.14
N GLY A 20 18.93 -4.54 5.94
CA GLY A 20 19.01 -5.89 5.40
C GLY A 20 19.06 -5.85 3.88
N ASP A 21 19.86 -6.71 3.31
CA ASP A 21 19.86 -6.97 1.88
C ASP A 21 19.69 -8.45 1.58
N SER A 22 19.30 -8.74 0.36
CA SER A 22 19.18 -10.11 -0.12
C SER A 22 19.44 -10.19 -1.63
N ARG A 23 20.03 -11.31 -2.05
CA ARG A 23 20.18 -11.68 -3.46
C ARG A 23 19.60 -13.06 -3.67
N LYS A 24 18.52 -13.13 -4.44
CA LYS A 24 17.82 -14.38 -4.77
C LYS A 24 18.02 -14.69 -6.24
N ARG A 25 18.50 -15.90 -6.55
CA ARG A 25 18.57 -16.44 -7.92
C ARG A 25 17.55 -17.55 -8.04
N ILE A 26 16.76 -17.51 -9.11
CA ILE A 26 15.79 -18.53 -9.43
C ILE A 26 16.03 -19.09 -10.83
N LEU A 27 15.77 -20.38 -10.99
CA LEU A 27 15.75 -21.08 -12.27
C LEU A 27 14.47 -21.89 -12.31
N ILE A 28 13.67 -21.68 -13.33
CA ILE A 28 12.39 -22.35 -13.53
C ILE A 28 12.46 -23.17 -14.82
N ALA A 29 12.11 -24.44 -14.73
CA ALA A 29 11.95 -25.33 -15.89
C ALA A 29 10.65 -26.11 -15.74
N ASN A 30 9.90 -26.29 -16.83
CA ASN A 30 8.67 -27.08 -16.86
C ASN A 30 8.55 -27.95 -18.11
N SER A 31 7.53 -28.83 -18.13
CA SER A 31 7.25 -29.72 -19.27
C SER A 31 6.75 -29.03 -20.54
N ASP A 32 6.31 -27.77 -20.44
CA ASP A 32 5.88 -26.97 -21.59
C ASP A 32 7.08 -26.32 -22.31
N GLY A 33 8.34 -26.64 -21.89
CA GLY A 33 9.58 -26.17 -22.49
C GLY A 33 10.07 -24.83 -21.98
N VAL A 34 9.47 -24.30 -20.92
CA VAL A 34 9.99 -23.10 -20.25
C VAL A 34 11.32 -23.42 -19.57
N LEU A 35 12.33 -22.61 -19.85
CA LEU A 35 13.59 -22.55 -19.10
C LEU A 35 13.90 -21.07 -18.91
N ALA A 36 13.67 -20.55 -17.71
CA ALA A 36 13.80 -19.14 -17.40
C ALA A 36 14.56 -18.94 -16.09
N ALA A 37 15.37 -17.90 -16.02
CA ALA A 37 16.15 -17.53 -14.85
C ALA A 37 15.96 -16.06 -14.53
N ASP A 38 16.03 -15.72 -13.25
CA ASP A 38 15.98 -14.35 -12.75
C ASP A 38 16.90 -14.17 -11.55
N GLU A 39 17.35 -12.95 -11.34
CA GLU A 39 18.11 -12.54 -10.17
C GLU A 39 17.45 -11.30 -9.55
N GLN A 40 17.06 -11.42 -8.30
CA GLN A 40 16.37 -10.37 -7.54
C GLN A 40 17.31 -9.92 -6.41
N VAL A 41 17.70 -8.66 -6.45
CA VAL A 41 18.39 -7.99 -5.35
C VAL A 41 17.37 -7.14 -4.61
N ARG A 42 17.41 -7.11 -3.29
CA ARG A 42 16.54 -6.24 -2.48
C ARG A 42 17.32 -5.69 -1.32
N THR A 43 17.20 -4.38 -1.12
CA THR A 43 17.78 -3.66 0.01
C THR A 43 16.65 -2.99 0.78
N LEU A 44 16.69 -3.10 2.11
CA LEU A 44 15.66 -2.59 3.01
C LEU A 44 16.32 -1.90 4.20
N MET A 45 15.88 -0.66 4.47
CA MET A 45 16.19 0.08 5.69
C MET A 45 14.90 0.35 6.44
N ARG A 46 14.93 0.19 7.77
CA ARG A 46 13.81 0.49 8.67
C ARG A 46 14.32 1.30 9.85
N ILE A 47 13.59 2.34 10.20
CA ILE A 47 13.90 3.19 11.35
C ILE A 47 12.64 3.33 12.19
N SER A 48 12.76 3.02 13.46
CA SER A 48 11.71 3.17 14.47
C SER A 48 12.22 4.04 15.59
N VAL A 49 11.44 5.03 15.97
CA VAL A 49 11.75 5.99 17.04
C VAL A 49 10.62 5.98 18.06
N VAL A 50 10.97 5.90 19.33
CA VAL A 50 10.01 6.05 20.44
C VAL A 50 10.26 7.38 21.13
N ALA A 51 9.21 8.18 21.25
CA ALA A 51 9.18 9.40 22.04
C ALA A 51 8.33 9.19 23.29
N SER A 52 8.68 9.83 24.40
CA SER A 52 7.95 9.81 25.68
C SER A 52 7.68 11.23 26.15
N GLY A 53 6.47 11.47 26.65
CA GLY A 53 6.03 12.77 27.17
C GLY A 53 4.71 12.63 27.94
N ASP A 54 4.03 13.74 28.19
CA ASP A 54 2.76 13.75 28.94
C ASP A 54 1.66 12.93 28.26
N GLY A 55 1.69 12.76 26.94
CA GLY A 55 0.81 11.90 26.16
C GLY A 55 1.18 10.40 26.17
N GLY A 56 2.11 9.99 27.05
CA GLY A 56 2.63 8.62 27.12
C GLY A 56 3.78 8.36 26.13
N MET A 57 3.92 7.12 25.68
CA MET A 57 4.91 6.74 24.66
C MET A 57 4.28 6.68 23.29
N GLN A 58 4.94 7.29 22.30
CA GLN A 58 4.51 7.31 20.91
C GLN A 58 5.64 6.84 19.98
N THR A 59 5.25 6.14 18.90
CA THR A 59 6.23 5.59 17.95
C THR A 59 6.07 6.24 16.58
N GLY A 60 7.20 6.62 15.99
CA GLY A 60 7.32 6.96 14.58
C GLY A 60 8.10 5.87 13.85
N PHE A 61 7.76 5.67 12.58
CA PHE A 61 8.34 4.62 11.77
C PHE A 61 8.51 5.09 10.33
N GLN A 62 9.70 4.83 9.76
CA GLN A 62 9.99 5.01 8.35
C GLN A 62 10.70 3.79 7.79
N SER A 63 10.52 3.54 6.50
CA SER A 63 11.23 2.49 5.78
C SER A 63 11.54 2.92 4.36
N LEU A 64 12.64 2.40 3.84
CA LEU A 64 13.10 2.54 2.48
C LEU A 64 13.41 1.15 1.95
N GLY A 65 12.89 0.77 0.79
CA GLY A 65 13.17 -0.55 0.22
C GLY A 65 13.02 -0.55 -1.28
N HIS A 66 14.05 -1.09 -1.97
CA HIS A 66 14.11 -1.16 -3.42
C HIS A 66 14.70 -2.49 -3.90
N THR A 67 14.47 -2.81 -5.18
CA THR A 67 15.09 -3.97 -5.85
C THR A 67 16.45 -3.59 -6.49
N ILE A 68 17.24 -2.84 -5.75
CA ILE A 68 18.62 -2.46 -6.10
C ILE A 68 19.53 -2.77 -4.91
N GLY A 69 20.83 -2.65 -5.08
CA GLY A 69 21.84 -2.92 -4.05
C GLY A 69 22.05 -1.74 -3.09
N PHE A 70 23.26 -1.62 -2.58
CA PHE A 70 23.64 -0.59 -1.61
C PHE A 70 23.57 0.84 -2.19
N GLU A 71 23.58 0.97 -3.51
CA GLU A 71 23.41 2.22 -4.27
C GLU A 71 22.07 2.93 -3.98
N VAL A 72 21.12 2.25 -3.35
CA VAL A 72 19.88 2.89 -2.85
C VAL A 72 20.16 4.10 -1.96
N PHE A 73 21.29 4.09 -1.25
CA PHE A 73 21.67 5.16 -0.34
C PHE A 73 22.38 6.35 -1.02
N ASP A 74 22.71 6.22 -2.31
CA ASP A 74 23.22 7.34 -3.12
C ASP A 74 22.09 8.32 -3.51
N GLU A 75 20.86 7.80 -3.57
CA GLU A 75 19.66 8.55 -3.99
C GLU A 75 18.71 8.89 -2.83
N ASN A 76 18.92 8.28 -1.66
CA ASN A 76 18.01 8.43 -0.51
C ASN A 76 18.78 8.81 0.75
N ASP A 77 18.36 9.91 1.38
CA ASP A 77 18.96 10.41 2.62
C ASP A 77 18.41 9.64 3.84
N VAL A 78 19.27 8.83 4.45
CA VAL A 78 18.92 8.03 5.64
C VAL A 78 18.74 8.95 6.88
N GLU A 79 19.42 10.09 6.93
CA GLU A 79 19.26 11.05 8.03
C GLU A 79 17.87 11.71 7.97
N GLU A 80 17.43 12.11 6.78
CA GLU A 80 16.07 12.63 6.57
C GLU A 80 15.00 11.60 6.96
N LEU A 81 15.22 10.32 6.63
CA LEU A 81 14.36 9.22 7.02
C LEU A 81 14.25 9.09 8.54
N ALA A 82 15.38 9.20 9.26
CA ALA A 82 15.43 9.16 10.71
C ALA A 82 14.73 10.37 11.36
N ILE A 83 14.98 11.56 10.82
CA ILE A 83 14.33 12.81 11.25
C ILE A 83 12.81 12.72 11.07
N SER A 84 12.35 12.20 9.94
CA SER A 84 10.93 11.99 9.66
C SER A 84 10.27 11.04 10.66
N ALA A 85 10.94 9.91 10.99
CA ALA A 85 10.46 9.00 12.03
C ALA A 85 10.39 9.67 13.41
N ALA A 86 11.40 10.46 13.77
CA ALA A 86 11.43 11.20 15.04
C ALA A 86 10.32 12.27 15.11
N LYS A 87 10.13 13.05 14.05
CA LYS A 87 9.04 14.04 13.94
C LYS A 87 7.67 13.38 14.13
N GLN A 88 7.44 12.26 13.47
CA GLN A 88 6.18 11.51 13.61
C GLN A 88 5.93 11.07 15.05
N ALA A 89 6.94 10.54 15.76
CA ALA A 89 6.82 10.15 17.16
C ALA A 89 6.50 11.33 18.07
N VAL A 90 7.22 12.45 17.91
CA VAL A 90 7.06 13.66 18.74
C VAL A 90 5.70 14.33 18.48
N THR A 91 5.28 14.46 17.22
CA THR A 91 3.98 15.03 16.86
C THR A 91 2.84 14.27 17.53
N LYS A 92 2.93 12.94 17.60
CA LYS A 92 1.90 12.10 18.23
C LYS A 92 1.78 12.26 19.73
N LEU A 93 2.79 12.80 20.43
CA LEU A 93 2.70 13.09 21.87
C LEU A 93 1.65 14.15 22.17
N SER A 94 1.49 15.13 21.29
CA SER A 94 0.47 16.21 21.43
C SER A 94 -0.82 15.90 20.68
N ALA A 95 -0.89 14.77 19.97
CA ALA A 95 -2.06 14.40 19.16
C ALA A 95 -3.25 14.02 20.05
N ARG A 96 -4.43 14.46 19.67
CA ARG A 96 -5.69 14.05 20.31
C ARG A 96 -6.22 12.75 19.70
N PRO A 97 -7.09 12.01 20.41
CA PRO A 97 -7.78 10.87 19.82
C PRO A 97 -8.54 11.25 18.55
N ALA A 98 -8.49 10.37 17.53
CA ALA A 98 -9.24 10.57 16.32
C ALA A 98 -10.77 10.63 16.58
N PRO A 99 -11.51 11.47 15.85
CA PRO A 99 -12.96 11.51 15.96
C PRO A 99 -13.56 10.17 15.53
N SER A 100 -14.72 9.83 16.08
CA SER A 100 -15.51 8.66 15.65
C SER A 100 -16.66 9.10 14.76
N GLY A 101 -16.97 8.29 13.73
CA GLY A 101 -18.11 8.55 12.85
C GLY A 101 -17.74 8.52 11.37
N SER A 102 -18.72 8.80 10.51
CA SER A 102 -18.52 8.86 9.06
C SER A 102 -18.24 10.28 8.61
N MET A 103 -17.16 10.46 7.86
CA MET A 103 -16.75 11.77 7.35
C MET A 103 -15.85 11.64 6.10
N PRO A 104 -15.64 12.73 5.34
CA PRO A 104 -14.66 12.75 4.26
C PRO A 104 -13.26 12.44 4.77
N VAL A 105 -12.54 11.62 3.99
CA VAL A 105 -11.14 11.25 4.27
C VAL A 105 -10.30 11.61 3.05
N VAL A 106 -9.28 12.43 3.26
CA VAL A 106 -8.24 12.69 2.27
C VAL A 106 -7.03 11.83 2.62
N ILE A 107 -6.55 11.05 1.67
CA ILE A 107 -5.38 10.18 1.85
C ILE A 107 -4.23 10.74 1.02
N LYS A 108 -3.11 11.03 1.67
CA LYS A 108 -1.88 11.54 1.03
C LYS A 108 -1.32 10.51 0.06
N HIS A 109 -0.74 10.97 -1.04
CA HIS A 109 -0.06 10.13 -2.04
C HIS A 109 0.96 9.16 -1.40
N GLY A 110 1.18 8.03 -2.05
CA GLY A 110 2.14 6.99 -1.63
C GLY A 110 1.70 6.19 -0.41
N SER A 111 1.04 6.79 0.56
CA SER A 111 0.73 6.15 1.84
C SER A 111 -0.53 5.28 1.85
N GLY A 112 -1.44 5.53 0.95
CA GLY A 112 -2.73 4.84 0.87
C GLY A 112 -2.75 3.66 -0.09
N GLY A 113 -1.64 3.33 -0.74
CA GLY A 113 -1.55 2.21 -1.69
C GLY A 113 -1.99 0.89 -1.06
N VAL A 114 -1.65 0.67 0.21
CA VAL A 114 -2.10 -0.49 0.99
C VAL A 114 -3.63 -0.63 1.03
N LEU A 115 -4.39 0.47 0.98
CA LEU A 115 -5.85 0.43 0.87
C LEU A 115 -6.29 -0.30 -0.41
N PHE A 116 -5.67 0.01 -1.56
CA PHE A 116 -6.01 -0.64 -2.83
C PHE A 116 -5.52 -2.08 -2.89
N HIS A 117 -4.36 -2.38 -2.29
CA HIS A 117 -3.87 -3.74 -2.13
C HIS A 117 -4.90 -4.61 -1.41
N GLU A 118 -5.45 -4.13 -0.29
CA GLU A 118 -6.40 -4.87 0.52
C GLU A 118 -7.85 -4.72 -0.01
N ALA A 119 -8.33 -3.50 -0.27
CA ALA A 119 -9.73 -3.26 -0.63
C ALA A 119 -10.15 -3.93 -1.93
N CYS A 120 -9.24 -4.15 -2.86
CA CYS A 120 -9.53 -4.80 -4.14
C CYS A 120 -8.46 -5.79 -4.61
N GLY A 121 -7.17 -5.54 -4.38
CA GLY A 121 -6.08 -6.35 -4.92
C GLY A 121 -6.25 -7.85 -4.63
N HIS A 122 -6.39 -8.25 -3.37
CA HIS A 122 -6.65 -9.64 -3.00
C HIS A 122 -7.95 -10.19 -3.60
N GLY A 123 -9.00 -9.36 -3.70
CA GLY A 123 -10.25 -9.74 -4.34
C GLY A 123 -10.14 -9.96 -5.85
N LEU A 124 -9.08 -9.49 -6.48
CA LEU A 124 -8.80 -9.63 -7.92
C LEU A 124 -7.79 -10.75 -8.22
N GLU A 125 -7.40 -11.55 -7.24
CA GLU A 125 -6.57 -12.74 -7.43
C GLU A 125 -7.44 -13.92 -7.91
N ALA A 126 -7.15 -14.50 -9.07
CA ALA A 126 -7.98 -15.50 -9.72
C ALA A 126 -8.20 -16.78 -8.90
N ASP A 127 -7.31 -17.12 -7.98
CA ASP A 127 -7.50 -18.28 -7.11
C ASP A 127 -8.56 -18.04 -6.02
N ILE A 128 -8.74 -16.81 -5.56
CA ILE A 128 -9.82 -16.39 -4.66
C ILE A 128 -11.13 -16.27 -5.44
N VAL A 129 -11.08 -15.64 -6.62
CA VAL A 129 -12.24 -15.49 -7.52
C VAL A 129 -12.82 -16.84 -7.92
N SER A 130 -11.99 -17.80 -8.33
CA SER A 130 -12.45 -19.13 -8.78
C SER A 130 -13.04 -19.98 -7.65
N LYS A 131 -12.63 -19.74 -6.40
CA LYS A 131 -13.24 -20.35 -5.21
C LYS A 131 -14.57 -19.73 -4.81
N GLY A 132 -14.97 -18.62 -5.45
CA GLY A 132 -16.19 -17.88 -5.09
C GLY A 132 -16.05 -17.04 -3.80
N ALA A 133 -14.82 -16.80 -3.35
CA ALA A 133 -14.49 -16.07 -2.14
C ALA A 133 -14.08 -14.61 -2.40
N SER A 134 -14.57 -14.03 -3.49
CA SER A 134 -14.34 -12.63 -3.85
C SER A 134 -15.64 -11.92 -4.18
N VAL A 135 -15.79 -10.71 -3.62
CA VAL A 135 -16.88 -9.78 -3.96
C VAL A 135 -16.82 -9.29 -5.41
N TYR A 136 -15.68 -9.46 -6.10
CA TYR A 136 -15.48 -9.10 -7.51
C TYR A 136 -15.71 -10.26 -8.48
N LYS A 137 -16.12 -11.45 -7.99
CA LYS A 137 -16.41 -12.59 -8.86
C LYS A 137 -17.49 -12.23 -9.89
N ASP A 138 -17.26 -12.64 -11.15
CA ASP A 138 -18.16 -12.45 -12.31
C ASP A 138 -18.45 -10.98 -12.68
N LYS A 139 -17.65 -10.01 -12.16
CA LYS A 139 -17.86 -8.56 -12.38
C LYS A 139 -17.01 -7.96 -13.48
N ARG A 140 -16.33 -8.77 -14.31
CA ARG A 140 -15.58 -8.22 -15.44
C ARG A 140 -16.51 -7.51 -16.44
N GLY A 141 -16.12 -6.31 -16.84
CA GLY A 141 -16.91 -5.41 -17.67
C GLY A 141 -17.92 -4.57 -16.91
N GLU A 142 -18.03 -4.75 -15.59
CA GLU A 142 -18.91 -3.92 -14.74
C GLU A 142 -18.14 -2.73 -14.12
N LEU A 143 -18.87 -1.67 -13.83
CA LEU A 143 -18.37 -0.51 -13.09
C LEU A 143 -18.25 -0.88 -11.61
N VAL A 144 -17.05 -1.07 -11.11
CA VAL A 144 -16.74 -1.49 -9.73
C VAL A 144 -16.13 -0.38 -8.87
N ALA A 145 -15.66 0.69 -9.49
CA ALA A 145 -15.01 1.84 -8.85
C ALA A 145 -15.50 3.15 -9.47
N SER A 146 -15.11 4.28 -8.88
CA SER A 146 -15.25 5.60 -9.51
C SER A 146 -14.58 5.63 -10.89
N PRO A 147 -15.14 6.32 -11.90
CA PRO A 147 -14.49 6.48 -13.21
C PRO A 147 -13.11 7.15 -13.14
N LEU A 148 -12.75 7.79 -12.03
CA LEU A 148 -11.42 8.32 -11.80
C LEU A 148 -10.36 7.23 -11.57
N VAL A 149 -10.77 6.02 -11.18
CA VAL A 149 -9.86 4.96 -10.75
C VAL A 149 -9.42 4.09 -11.92
N THR A 150 -8.13 4.10 -12.21
CA THR A 150 -7.45 3.09 -13.02
C THR A 150 -6.43 2.38 -12.15
N LEU A 151 -6.66 1.10 -11.88
CA LEU A 151 -5.83 0.26 -11.01
C LEU A 151 -4.95 -0.66 -11.84
N ILE A 152 -3.67 -0.67 -11.50
CA ILE A 152 -2.62 -1.43 -12.19
C ILE A 152 -1.97 -2.40 -11.17
N ASP A 153 -1.55 -3.59 -11.65
CA ASP A 153 -0.52 -4.40 -11.01
C ASP A 153 0.65 -4.55 -11.98
N ASP A 154 1.82 -4.02 -11.63
CA ASP A 154 2.98 -3.94 -12.53
C ASP A 154 4.26 -4.42 -11.86
N GLY A 155 4.66 -5.64 -12.18
CA GLY A 155 5.92 -6.20 -11.71
C GLY A 155 7.16 -5.76 -12.52
N THR A 156 6.97 -4.99 -13.60
CA THR A 156 8.08 -4.52 -14.46
C THR A 156 8.69 -3.20 -14.01
N MET A 157 8.14 -2.57 -12.96
CA MET A 157 8.64 -1.31 -12.41
C MET A 157 10.00 -1.52 -11.75
N THR A 158 11.07 -1.35 -12.53
CA THR A 158 12.45 -1.51 -12.03
C THR A 158 12.69 -0.64 -10.81
N ALA A 159 13.47 -1.15 -9.87
CA ALA A 159 13.77 -0.59 -8.56
C ALA A 159 12.62 -0.65 -7.53
N GLU A 160 11.36 -0.77 -7.93
CA GLU A 160 10.27 -0.87 -6.97
C GLU A 160 10.28 -2.20 -6.20
N TRP A 161 9.82 -2.18 -4.94
CA TRP A 161 9.97 -3.30 -4.00
C TRP A 161 9.31 -4.61 -4.45
N GLY A 162 8.17 -4.53 -5.15
CA GLY A 162 7.46 -5.68 -5.72
C GLY A 162 7.97 -6.15 -7.08
N ALA A 163 8.97 -5.50 -7.68
CA ALA A 163 9.47 -5.82 -9.02
C ALA A 163 10.12 -7.20 -9.11
N ILE A 164 9.89 -7.87 -10.23
CA ILE A 164 10.45 -9.18 -10.59
C ILE A 164 10.66 -9.24 -12.12
N GLY A 165 11.67 -9.97 -12.59
CA GLY A 165 11.84 -10.21 -14.02
C GLY A 165 10.92 -11.30 -14.54
N ILE A 166 10.79 -12.40 -13.79
CA ILE A 166 9.85 -13.49 -14.02
C ILE A 166 9.15 -13.86 -12.71
N ASP A 167 7.94 -14.42 -12.80
CA ASP A 167 7.28 -15.02 -11.65
C ASP A 167 7.89 -16.40 -11.29
N ASP A 168 7.45 -17.00 -10.19
CA ASP A 168 7.98 -18.29 -9.73
C ASP A 168 7.45 -19.50 -10.56
N GLU A 169 6.70 -19.27 -11.64
CA GLU A 169 6.29 -20.22 -12.65
C GLU A 169 7.04 -20.04 -13.98
N GLY A 170 7.97 -19.05 -14.04
CA GLY A 170 8.82 -18.75 -15.20
C GLY A 170 8.17 -17.85 -16.24
N HIS A 171 7.03 -17.24 -15.92
CA HIS A 171 6.35 -16.31 -16.80
C HIS A 171 6.95 -14.89 -16.65
N PRO A 172 7.22 -14.17 -17.75
CA PRO A 172 7.69 -12.79 -17.67
C PRO A 172 6.74 -11.90 -16.90
N SER A 173 7.30 -11.02 -16.09
CA SER A 173 6.55 -9.98 -15.40
C SER A 173 5.83 -9.07 -16.39
N GLN A 174 4.68 -8.53 -16.02
CA GLN A 174 3.83 -7.73 -16.90
C GLN A 174 3.24 -6.55 -16.14
N ARG A 175 2.77 -5.58 -16.93
CA ARG A 175 1.89 -4.50 -16.48
C ARG A 175 0.44 -4.88 -16.79
N ASN A 176 -0.31 -5.18 -15.77
CA ASN A 176 -1.70 -5.65 -15.86
C ASN A 176 -2.65 -4.52 -15.46
N VAL A 177 -3.57 -4.14 -16.36
CA VAL A 177 -4.66 -3.22 -16.03
C VAL A 177 -5.78 -4.04 -15.42
N LEU A 178 -6.05 -3.84 -14.14
CA LEU A 178 -7.09 -4.57 -13.41
C LEU A 178 -8.43 -3.85 -13.44
N ILE A 179 -8.41 -2.53 -13.24
CA ILE A 179 -9.59 -1.65 -13.36
C ILE A 179 -9.17 -0.50 -14.27
N GLN A 180 -9.99 -0.18 -15.27
CA GLN A 180 -9.78 0.95 -16.16
C GLN A 180 -10.97 1.90 -16.10
N GLU A 181 -10.74 3.13 -15.67
CA GLU A 181 -11.78 4.17 -15.54
C GLU A 181 -13.02 3.63 -14.80
N GLY A 182 -12.77 2.92 -13.69
CA GLY A 182 -13.79 2.32 -12.83
C GLY A 182 -14.31 0.96 -13.28
N VAL A 183 -14.03 0.52 -14.50
CA VAL A 183 -14.51 -0.76 -15.06
C VAL A 183 -13.51 -1.87 -14.78
N LEU A 184 -13.97 -2.99 -14.21
CA LEU A 184 -13.13 -4.18 -14.00
C LEU A 184 -12.78 -4.83 -15.35
N THR A 185 -11.49 -4.86 -15.68
CA THR A 185 -10.98 -5.39 -16.96
C THR A 185 -10.62 -6.86 -16.88
N ASP A 186 -9.80 -7.23 -15.91
CA ASP A 186 -9.39 -8.62 -15.71
C ASP A 186 -8.95 -8.85 -14.25
N TYR A 187 -8.59 -10.10 -13.97
CA TYR A 187 -7.99 -10.55 -12.70
C TYR A 187 -6.50 -10.83 -12.90
N MET A 188 -5.79 -11.05 -11.80
CA MET A 188 -4.42 -11.57 -11.82
C MET A 188 -4.45 -13.09 -11.91
N TRP A 189 -3.58 -13.66 -12.77
CA TRP A 189 -3.59 -15.08 -13.13
C TRP A 189 -2.24 -15.74 -12.88
N ASP A 190 -2.26 -16.93 -12.25
CA ASP A 190 -1.17 -17.90 -12.28
C ASP A 190 -1.35 -18.90 -13.46
N TYR A 191 -0.40 -19.80 -13.64
CA TYR A 191 -0.45 -20.82 -14.68
C TYR A 191 -1.68 -21.73 -14.57
N LEU A 192 -1.96 -22.25 -13.36
CA LEU A 192 -3.04 -23.21 -13.17
C LEU A 192 -4.40 -22.61 -13.46
N ARG A 193 -4.68 -21.39 -12.95
CA ARG A 193 -5.98 -20.73 -13.11
C ARG A 193 -6.16 -20.20 -14.52
N SER A 194 -5.10 -19.64 -15.12
CA SER A 194 -5.13 -19.18 -16.51
C SER A 194 -5.45 -20.33 -17.47
N LYS A 195 -4.83 -21.50 -17.28
CA LYS A 195 -5.06 -22.69 -18.11
C LYS A 195 -6.49 -23.24 -17.97
N LYS A 196 -7.04 -23.27 -16.74
CA LYS A 196 -8.42 -23.70 -16.48
C LYS A 196 -9.47 -22.79 -17.11
N GLU A 197 -9.23 -21.50 -17.11
CA GLU A 197 -10.17 -20.47 -17.57
C GLU A 197 -9.91 -20.03 -19.03
N GLY A 198 -8.92 -20.64 -19.72
CA GLY A 198 -8.52 -20.24 -21.06
C GLY A 198 -8.02 -18.81 -21.16
N ARG A 199 -7.33 -18.34 -20.10
CA ARG A 199 -6.78 -17.00 -19.98
C ARG A 199 -5.27 -16.98 -20.22
N ARG A 200 -4.71 -15.76 -20.38
CA ARG A 200 -3.25 -15.56 -20.36
C ARG A 200 -2.77 -15.47 -18.93
N GLN A 201 -1.57 -15.96 -18.64
CA GLN A 201 -0.86 -15.69 -17.41
C GLN A 201 -0.56 -14.19 -17.31
N SER A 202 -0.56 -13.66 -16.09
CA SER A 202 -0.31 -12.24 -15.83
C SER A 202 1.04 -11.98 -15.13
N GLY A 203 1.89 -13.02 -14.94
CA GLY A 203 3.16 -12.88 -14.23
C GLY A 203 2.99 -12.76 -12.71
N ASN A 204 1.90 -13.31 -12.19
CA ASN A 204 1.55 -13.23 -10.77
C ASN A 204 1.63 -14.58 -10.04
N GLY A 205 2.15 -15.64 -10.68
CA GLY A 205 2.37 -16.94 -10.06
C GLY A 205 3.57 -16.92 -9.12
N ARG A 206 3.42 -16.43 -7.89
CA ARG A 206 4.52 -16.15 -6.97
C ARG A 206 4.49 -17.05 -5.73
N ARG A 207 5.65 -17.25 -5.11
CA ARG A 207 5.84 -17.99 -3.84
C ARG A 207 6.93 -17.37 -2.98
N GLN A 208 6.86 -17.61 -1.68
CA GLN A 208 7.88 -17.15 -0.75
C GLN A 208 9.26 -17.78 -1.03
N SER A 209 9.30 -19.10 -1.23
CA SER A 209 10.55 -19.84 -1.46
C SER A 209 10.29 -21.12 -2.25
N TYR A 210 11.35 -21.85 -2.60
CA TYR A 210 11.27 -23.17 -3.27
C TYR A 210 10.47 -24.22 -2.48
N GLN A 211 10.27 -24.04 -1.18
CA GLN A 211 9.51 -24.94 -0.31
C GLN A 211 7.99 -24.74 -0.40
N HIS A 212 7.54 -23.74 -1.13
CA HIS A 212 6.13 -23.36 -1.22
C HIS A 212 5.62 -23.54 -2.65
N LEU A 213 4.32 -23.81 -2.77
CA LEU A 213 3.66 -23.82 -4.08
C LEU A 213 3.41 -22.39 -4.55
N PRO A 214 3.61 -22.08 -5.84
CA PRO A 214 3.17 -20.82 -6.41
C PRO A 214 1.65 -20.64 -6.31
N MET A 215 1.22 -19.40 -6.13
CA MET A 215 -0.17 -18.98 -6.14
C MET A 215 -0.28 -17.57 -6.71
N VAL A 216 -1.49 -17.12 -7.00
CA VAL A 216 -1.69 -15.75 -7.48
C VAL A 216 -1.32 -14.74 -6.38
N ARG A 217 -0.40 -13.81 -6.67
CA ARG A 217 0.07 -12.75 -5.75
C ARG A 217 0.34 -11.47 -6.52
N MET A 218 -0.03 -10.35 -5.92
CA MET A 218 0.28 -9.02 -6.41
C MET A 218 1.79 -8.79 -6.53
N THR A 219 2.18 -7.81 -7.33
CA THR A 219 3.54 -7.28 -7.49
C THR A 219 3.62 -5.82 -6.97
N ASN A 220 3.54 -4.83 -7.84
CA ASN A 220 3.34 -3.44 -7.46
C ASN A 220 1.92 -3.04 -7.86
N THR A 221 1.04 -2.85 -6.89
CA THR A 221 -0.38 -2.55 -7.15
C THR A 221 -0.65 -1.09 -6.83
N PHE A 222 -1.11 -0.31 -7.80
CA PHE A 222 -1.24 1.13 -7.64
C PHE A 222 -2.35 1.74 -8.52
N VAL A 223 -2.81 2.92 -8.10
CA VAL A 223 -3.76 3.75 -8.85
C VAL A 223 -2.99 4.83 -9.61
N LEU A 224 -3.35 5.05 -10.87
CA LEU A 224 -2.77 6.10 -11.71
C LEU A 224 -3.23 7.49 -11.28
N ASP A 225 -2.49 8.52 -11.75
CA ASP A 225 -2.85 9.92 -11.57
C ASP A 225 -4.26 10.24 -12.04
N GLY A 226 -4.91 11.09 -11.27
CA GLY A 226 -6.16 11.75 -11.62
C GLY A 226 -5.96 13.17 -12.12
N PRO A 227 -7.06 13.91 -12.33
CA PRO A 227 -7.00 15.25 -12.91
C PRO A 227 -6.86 16.40 -11.90
N HIS A 228 -6.89 16.14 -10.60
CA HIS A 228 -7.01 17.19 -9.59
C HIS A 228 -5.65 17.62 -9.01
N ASP A 229 -5.57 18.89 -8.63
CA ASP A 229 -4.48 19.42 -7.81
C ASP A 229 -4.64 18.89 -6.38
N PRO A 230 -3.61 18.22 -5.79
CA PRO A 230 -3.69 17.67 -4.45
C PRO A 230 -3.99 18.70 -3.35
N ASP A 231 -3.46 19.92 -3.47
CA ASP A 231 -3.76 20.99 -2.53
C ASP A 231 -5.21 21.46 -2.66
N ALA A 232 -5.79 21.44 -3.86
CA ALA A 232 -7.20 21.73 -4.06
C ALA A 232 -8.10 20.68 -3.42
N ILE A 233 -7.70 19.40 -3.41
CA ILE A 233 -8.44 18.33 -2.72
C ILE A 233 -8.60 18.64 -1.23
N VAL A 234 -7.54 19.12 -0.58
CA VAL A 234 -7.59 19.53 0.84
C VAL A 234 -8.46 20.76 1.01
N ARG A 235 -8.24 21.83 0.19
CA ARG A 235 -9.03 23.08 0.25
C ARG A 235 -10.54 22.87 0.06
N ASP A 236 -10.91 21.92 -0.79
CA ASP A 236 -12.32 21.57 -1.07
C ASP A 236 -12.95 20.69 0.00
N THR A 237 -12.18 20.20 0.96
CA THR A 237 -12.66 19.41 2.08
C THR A 237 -12.90 20.28 3.29
N LYS A 238 -14.17 20.70 3.53
CA LYS A 238 -14.53 21.63 4.60
C LYS A 238 -14.27 21.09 6.00
N HIS A 239 -14.54 19.80 6.19
CA HIS A 239 -14.31 19.08 7.44
C HIS A 239 -14.06 17.62 7.11
N GLY A 240 -13.07 17.01 7.76
CA GLY A 240 -12.72 15.62 7.52
C GLY A 240 -11.40 15.24 8.20
N VAL A 241 -10.83 14.13 7.76
CA VAL A 241 -9.52 13.66 8.22
C VAL A 241 -8.56 13.58 7.06
N TYR A 242 -7.36 14.12 7.25
CA TYR A 242 -6.22 13.93 6.37
C TYR A 242 -5.36 12.80 6.91
N VAL A 243 -5.24 11.72 6.17
CA VAL A 243 -4.40 10.58 6.51
C VAL A 243 -3.07 10.73 5.79
N ALA A 244 -2.06 11.14 6.52
CA ALA A 244 -0.70 11.27 5.99
C ALA A 244 -0.01 9.90 5.87
N LYS A 245 -0.37 8.92 6.74
CA LYS A 245 0.21 7.58 6.70
C LYS A 245 -0.75 6.53 7.25
N LEU A 246 -0.99 5.50 6.45
CA LEU A 246 -1.66 4.28 6.90
C LEU A 246 -0.65 3.30 7.51
N GLY A 247 -1.13 2.53 8.46
CA GLY A 247 -0.45 1.35 9.00
C GLY A 247 -0.93 0.06 8.33
N GLY A 248 -0.64 -1.05 8.99
CA GLY A 248 -1.16 -2.35 8.56
C GLY A 248 -2.68 -2.42 8.66
N GLY A 249 -3.27 -3.27 7.84
CA GLY A 249 -4.70 -3.51 7.81
C GLY A 249 -5.04 -4.97 7.53
N GLN A 250 -6.32 -5.26 7.50
CA GLN A 250 -6.89 -6.56 7.19
C GLN A 250 -8.13 -6.39 6.33
N VAL A 251 -8.35 -7.35 5.41
CA VAL A 251 -9.54 -7.42 4.57
C VAL A 251 -10.17 -8.80 4.64
N ASP A 252 -11.50 -8.84 4.65
CA ASP A 252 -12.26 -10.04 4.29
C ASP A 252 -12.60 -9.95 2.79
N THR A 253 -11.96 -10.76 1.97
CA THR A 253 -12.14 -10.72 0.51
C THR A 253 -13.54 -11.13 0.06
N ALA A 254 -14.25 -11.90 0.87
CA ALA A 254 -15.60 -12.36 0.55
C ALA A 254 -16.66 -11.27 0.74
N SER A 255 -16.55 -10.46 1.77
CA SER A 255 -17.42 -9.30 2.02
C SER A 255 -16.87 -7.99 1.47
N GLY A 256 -15.54 -7.88 1.39
CA GLY A 256 -14.83 -6.64 1.05
C GLY A 256 -14.61 -5.71 2.23
N ASP A 257 -14.98 -6.12 3.46
CA ASP A 257 -14.83 -5.28 4.64
C ASP A 257 -13.36 -5.22 5.07
N PHE A 258 -12.90 -4.04 5.47
CA PHE A 258 -11.53 -3.81 5.90
C PHE A 258 -11.42 -2.90 7.12
N VAL A 259 -10.27 -3.01 7.80
CA VAL A 259 -9.84 -2.10 8.86
C VAL A 259 -8.37 -1.76 8.67
N PHE A 260 -8.01 -0.46 8.74
CA PHE A 260 -6.63 0.05 8.70
C PHE A 260 -6.35 0.98 9.87
N GLY A 261 -5.20 0.83 10.50
CA GLY A 261 -4.71 1.82 11.46
C GLY A 261 -4.22 3.08 10.76
N MET A 262 -4.53 4.25 11.30
CA MET A 262 -3.91 5.52 10.90
C MET A 262 -2.68 5.75 11.78
N THR A 263 -1.48 5.68 11.18
CA THR A 263 -0.22 5.89 11.91
C THR A 263 0.21 7.35 11.95
N GLU A 264 -0.31 8.16 11.01
CA GLU A 264 -0.18 9.60 11.00
C GLU A 264 -1.43 10.21 10.35
N ALA A 265 -2.15 11.03 11.09
CA ALA A 265 -3.36 11.67 10.61
C ALA A 265 -3.57 13.05 11.24
N TYR A 266 -4.36 13.88 10.59
CA TYR A 266 -4.66 15.24 11.00
C TYR A 266 -6.15 15.54 10.75
N LEU A 267 -6.70 16.48 11.53
CA LEU A 267 -8.02 17.02 11.26
C LEU A 267 -7.95 17.98 10.07
N ILE A 268 -9.00 17.99 9.24
CA ILE A 268 -9.23 19.05 8.26
C ILE A 268 -10.38 19.91 8.77
N GLU A 269 -10.14 21.22 8.87
CA GLU A 269 -11.14 22.22 9.23
C GLU A 269 -11.06 23.39 8.26
N ASN A 270 -12.19 23.76 7.69
CA ASN A 270 -12.32 24.84 6.69
C ASN A 270 -11.37 24.73 5.48
N GLY A 271 -10.99 23.51 5.10
CA GLY A 271 -10.08 23.27 3.99
C GLY A 271 -8.59 23.39 4.33
N GLU A 272 -8.24 23.37 5.61
CA GLU A 272 -6.87 23.42 6.12
C GLU A 272 -6.59 22.19 7.00
N ILE A 273 -5.35 21.66 6.90
CA ILE A 273 -4.85 20.62 7.79
C ILE A 273 -4.49 21.28 9.11
N THR A 274 -5.07 20.79 10.22
CA THR A 274 -4.95 21.44 11.54
C THR A 274 -4.29 20.53 12.56
N GLU A 275 -5.04 19.95 13.49
CA GLU A 275 -4.51 19.23 14.64
C GLU A 275 -4.11 17.80 14.32
N PRO A 276 -2.98 17.29 14.86
CA PRO A 276 -2.62 15.89 14.75
C PRO A 276 -3.58 14.99 15.52
N LEU A 277 -3.84 13.82 14.93
CA LEU A 277 -4.71 12.78 15.46
C LEU A 277 -3.95 11.50 15.75
N ARG A 278 -4.39 10.74 16.76
CA ARG A 278 -3.85 9.42 17.13
C ARG A 278 -4.96 8.41 17.39
N ASP A 279 -4.58 7.14 17.46
CA ASP A 279 -5.44 6.03 17.88
C ASP A 279 -6.72 5.86 17.04
N GLY A 280 -6.64 6.18 15.74
CA GLY A 280 -7.74 6.06 14.82
C GLY A 280 -7.57 4.91 13.84
N ASN A 281 -8.72 4.34 13.44
CA ASN A 281 -8.80 3.33 12.39
C ASN A 281 -9.75 3.79 11.29
N LEU A 282 -9.40 3.51 10.04
CA LEU A 282 -10.31 3.56 8.90
C LEU A 282 -11.04 2.23 8.78
N ILE A 283 -12.34 2.28 8.72
CA ILE A 283 -13.22 1.13 8.56
C ILE A 283 -14.08 1.35 7.33
N GLY A 284 -14.15 0.35 6.46
CA GLY A 284 -14.90 0.48 5.23
C GLY A 284 -15.15 -0.84 4.53
N ASN A 285 -15.80 -0.74 3.38
CA ASN A 285 -16.02 -1.84 2.46
C ASN A 285 -15.36 -1.48 1.12
N GLY A 286 -14.47 -2.32 0.61
CA GLY A 286 -13.64 -2.04 -0.56
C GLY A 286 -14.43 -1.56 -1.77
N PRO A 287 -15.43 -2.30 -2.28
CA PRO A 287 -16.27 -1.86 -3.39
C PRO A 287 -16.96 -0.51 -3.15
N GLN A 288 -17.37 -0.22 -1.92
CA GLN A 288 -18.03 1.05 -1.61
C GLN A 288 -17.03 2.20 -1.62
N VAL A 289 -15.89 2.03 -0.96
CA VAL A 289 -14.83 3.04 -0.91
C VAL A 289 -14.31 3.39 -2.30
N LEU A 290 -14.09 2.39 -3.16
CA LEU A 290 -13.66 2.62 -4.53
C LEU A 290 -14.66 3.46 -5.34
N ARG A 291 -15.96 3.30 -5.12
CA ARG A 291 -17.03 4.11 -5.77
C ARG A 291 -17.12 5.50 -5.20
N ASP A 292 -16.80 5.67 -3.91
CA ASP A 292 -16.89 6.94 -3.19
C ASP A 292 -15.66 7.84 -3.36
N ILE A 293 -14.64 7.40 -4.11
CA ILE A 293 -13.53 8.27 -4.52
C ILE A 293 -14.08 9.32 -5.49
N ASP A 294 -14.11 10.57 -5.06
CA ASP A 294 -14.66 11.67 -5.83
C ASP A 294 -13.63 12.70 -6.31
N LEU A 295 -12.45 12.73 -5.69
CA LEU A 295 -11.30 13.51 -6.13
C LEU A 295 -10.06 12.63 -6.14
N LEU A 296 -9.23 12.77 -7.17
CA LEU A 296 -7.99 12.03 -7.36
C LEU A 296 -6.91 12.97 -7.89
N GLY A 297 -5.79 13.05 -7.18
CA GLY A 297 -4.67 13.96 -7.44
C GLY A 297 -3.84 13.56 -8.65
N ASN A 298 -2.90 14.45 -9.01
CA ASN A 298 -1.91 14.26 -10.07
C ASN A 298 -0.48 14.18 -9.51
N ASP A 299 -0.36 13.68 -8.29
CA ASP A 299 0.87 13.61 -7.50
C ASP A 299 1.22 12.17 -7.12
N PHE A 300 1.07 11.23 -8.05
CA PHE A 300 1.36 9.82 -7.80
C PHE A 300 2.71 9.59 -7.12
N ALA A 301 2.72 8.71 -6.14
CA ALA A 301 3.93 8.18 -5.55
C ALA A 301 3.73 6.72 -5.12
N MET A 302 4.82 5.95 -5.15
CA MET A 302 4.86 4.64 -4.51
C MET A 302 4.96 4.81 -2.99
N GLY A 303 4.42 3.83 -2.28
CA GLY A 303 4.42 3.76 -0.82
C GLY A 303 5.63 3.04 -0.24
N ASN A 304 5.54 2.72 1.03
CA ASN A 304 6.60 1.97 1.72
C ASN A 304 6.68 0.51 1.23
N PRO A 305 7.87 -0.12 1.31
CA PRO A 305 8.03 -1.53 0.98
C PRO A 305 7.15 -2.42 1.85
N GLY A 306 6.31 -3.23 1.23
CA GLY A 306 5.36 -4.12 1.88
C GLY A 306 5.75 -5.60 1.80
N THR A 307 5.17 -6.40 2.70
CA THR A 307 5.18 -7.86 2.62
C THR A 307 3.74 -8.34 2.67
N CYS A 308 3.27 -8.88 1.57
CA CYS A 308 1.94 -9.46 1.48
C CYS A 308 1.92 -10.88 2.04
N GLY A 309 1.03 -11.15 2.98
CA GLY A 309 0.80 -12.48 3.57
C GLY A 309 -0.42 -13.16 2.97
N LYS A 310 -0.28 -14.42 2.50
CA LYS A 310 -1.39 -15.25 2.04
C LYS A 310 -1.05 -16.72 2.19
N ASP A 311 -1.98 -17.50 2.76
CA ASP A 311 -1.82 -18.95 3.00
C ASP A 311 -0.47 -19.33 3.66
N GLY A 312 -0.03 -18.54 4.65
CA GLY A 312 1.22 -18.75 5.37
C GLY A 312 2.50 -18.39 4.60
N GLN A 313 2.38 -17.75 3.44
CA GLN A 313 3.51 -17.30 2.61
C GLN A 313 3.59 -15.77 2.57
N GLY A 314 4.79 -15.22 2.73
CA GLY A 314 5.09 -13.80 2.54
C GLY A 314 5.81 -13.53 1.22
N VAL A 315 5.39 -12.52 0.45
CA VAL A 315 6.11 -12.03 -0.73
C VAL A 315 6.27 -10.52 -0.68
N PRO A 316 7.40 -9.96 -1.19
CA PRO A 316 7.57 -8.53 -1.32
C PRO A 316 6.54 -7.95 -2.29
N VAL A 317 5.93 -6.83 -1.93
CA VAL A 317 4.97 -6.09 -2.76
C VAL A 317 5.18 -4.60 -2.61
N GLY A 318 4.99 -3.85 -3.69
CA GLY A 318 4.85 -2.40 -3.67
C GLY A 318 3.37 -2.01 -3.80
N ASP A 319 3.04 -0.86 -3.31
CA ASP A 319 1.75 -0.23 -3.50
C ASP A 319 1.91 1.28 -3.68
N GLY A 320 0.93 1.94 -4.30
CA GLY A 320 1.01 3.37 -4.55
C GLY A 320 -0.33 3.99 -4.98
N GLN A 321 -0.45 5.30 -4.79
CA GLN A 321 -1.56 6.08 -5.31
C GLN A 321 -1.24 7.58 -5.24
N PRO A 322 -1.92 8.43 -6.02
CA PRO A 322 -1.91 9.88 -5.82
C PRO A 322 -2.76 10.28 -4.61
N THR A 323 -2.68 11.52 -4.16
CA THR A 323 -3.60 12.07 -3.16
C THR A 323 -5.04 11.88 -3.62
N LEU A 324 -5.91 11.39 -2.74
CA LEU A 324 -7.30 11.14 -3.09
C LEU A 324 -8.26 11.52 -1.96
N ARG A 325 -9.51 11.75 -2.32
CA ARG A 325 -10.59 11.91 -1.34
C ARG A 325 -11.65 10.83 -1.51
N VAL A 326 -12.01 10.20 -0.40
CA VAL A 326 -13.20 9.39 -0.26
C VAL A 326 -14.28 10.24 0.41
N LYS A 327 -15.45 10.34 -0.20
CA LYS A 327 -16.55 11.19 0.28
C LYS A 327 -16.97 10.90 1.72
N SER A 328 -16.92 9.63 2.08
CA SER A 328 -17.33 9.18 3.42
C SER A 328 -16.66 7.86 3.75
N MET A 329 -15.93 7.84 4.86
CA MET A 329 -15.42 6.63 5.48
C MET A 329 -15.72 6.66 6.97
N THR A 330 -15.87 5.48 7.56
CA THR A 330 -16.02 5.37 9.01
C THR A 330 -14.66 5.44 9.67
N ILE A 331 -14.53 6.36 10.61
CA ILE A 331 -13.37 6.43 11.51
C ILE A 331 -13.82 5.85 12.85
N GLY A 332 -13.11 4.79 13.28
CA GLY A 332 -13.19 4.25 14.61
C GLY A 332 -12.06 4.82 15.45
N GLY A 333 -12.40 5.66 16.45
CA GLY A 333 -11.46 6.11 17.45
C GLY A 333 -11.67 5.33 18.75
N THR A 334 -10.69 5.37 19.64
CA THR A 334 -10.91 5.06 21.05
C THR A 334 -11.70 6.25 21.62
N ALA A 335 -13.03 6.18 21.56
CA ALA A 335 -13.84 7.16 22.30
C ALA A 335 -13.41 7.10 23.77
N ALA A 336 -12.98 8.25 24.30
CA ALA A 336 -12.76 8.42 25.72
C ALA A 336 -14.09 8.39 26.46
#